data_ade0645127e887e64fcd5e9b73f83324
#
_entry.id   ade0645127e887e64fcd5e9b73f83324
#
_cell.length_a   1.000
_cell.length_b   1.000
_cell.length_c   1.000
_cell.angle_alpha   90.00
_cell.angle_beta   90.00
_cell.angle_gamma   90.00
#
_symmetry.space_group_name_H-M   'P 1'
#
loop_
_entity.id
_entity.type
_entity.pdbx_description
1 polymer ?
#
loop_
_entity_poly.entity_id
_entity_poly.type
_entity_poly.pdbx_seq_one_letter_code
_entity_poly.pdbx_strand_id
1 'polypeptide(L)'
;PKTDKIILLAEKLEVSYDQMVSLKLDNNLAPIGEILKSGVLKEIPLELFGIQEADLIDIIANAPAKVTAFISTIIEIAQHYNLTRESFFLASLRSYQEAHNNYFEDLEEKVLLFCKAFHVDVTTNISIEELKAILKEEYGYTIKELVFSEQEEMGDLRSIYVPTSKTLLLSDEIDEGQKAFVLAKEIAYNFMEIKERLYTFSWIKFDNFDQVLNNFYASYFAGALLLPRQKLIDELNLFLAKENPKPQEMVQLMTQFNVSPESFYQRLTNILPKDFNLKNLFFLRLSHKIGADTYQIKKELHITNQQEPHANEMNEHYCRRWVSIKTIEQLLQQGKTHFFDAQVSRYENSSNEYLVFSSATPDPFKKDCLRSISVGILITPSVKKKFKFLEGDVVPRQLVGVTCETCAVKDCQERASEPIHLNQKIRNENTEAIVQKYMAKFS
;
A
#
# COMPACT_ATOMS: atom_id res chain seq x y z
N PRO A 1 3.40 -30.07 -9.11
CA PRO A 1 2.32 -30.45 -8.20
C PRO A 1 2.66 -31.80 -7.57
N LYS A 2 2.28 -31.99 -6.29
CA LYS A 2 2.43 -33.29 -5.64
C LYS A 2 1.57 -34.28 -6.41
N THR A 3 2.07 -35.50 -6.61
CA THR A 3 1.38 -36.59 -7.34
C THR A 3 -0.07 -36.77 -6.91
N ASP A 4 -0.34 -36.65 -5.60
CA ASP A 4 -1.66 -36.77 -4.98
C ASP A 4 -2.69 -35.77 -5.54
N LYS A 5 -2.25 -34.53 -5.86
CA LYS A 5 -3.12 -33.49 -6.41
C LYS A 5 -3.48 -33.76 -7.89
N ILE A 6 -2.56 -34.35 -8.63
CA ILE A 6 -2.81 -34.75 -10.03
C ILE A 6 -3.79 -35.93 -10.06
N ILE A 7 -3.65 -36.89 -9.11
CA ILE A 7 -4.57 -38.03 -8.99
C ILE A 7 -5.97 -37.54 -8.65
N LEU A 8 -6.11 -36.65 -7.67
CA LEU A 8 -7.41 -36.08 -7.28
C LEU A 8 -8.08 -35.33 -8.44
N LEU A 9 -7.31 -34.55 -9.20
CA LEU A 9 -7.82 -33.81 -10.35
C LEU A 9 -8.22 -34.77 -11.48
N ALA A 10 -7.44 -35.82 -11.75
CA ALA A 10 -7.75 -36.86 -12.73
C ALA A 10 -9.06 -37.58 -12.38
N GLU A 11 -9.25 -37.92 -11.10
CA GLU A 11 -10.47 -38.56 -10.60
C GLU A 11 -11.70 -37.64 -10.79
N LYS A 12 -11.58 -36.36 -10.41
CA LYS A 12 -12.66 -35.36 -10.55
C LYS A 12 -13.04 -35.06 -12.00
N LEU A 13 -12.07 -35.11 -12.91
CA LEU A 13 -12.25 -34.87 -14.35
C LEU A 13 -12.61 -36.16 -15.12
N GLU A 14 -12.74 -37.29 -14.42
CA GLU A 14 -13.01 -38.60 -15.02
C GLU A 14 -12.01 -39.01 -16.11
N VAL A 15 -10.74 -38.60 -15.96
CA VAL A 15 -9.63 -38.92 -16.87
C VAL A 15 -8.58 -39.78 -16.17
N SER A 16 -7.81 -40.59 -16.93
CA SER A 16 -6.74 -41.34 -16.29
C SER A 16 -5.56 -40.46 -15.87
N TYR A 17 -4.82 -40.88 -14.83
CA TYR A 17 -3.59 -40.22 -14.41
C TYR A 17 -2.61 -39.99 -15.56
N ASP A 18 -2.46 -40.99 -16.41
CA ASP A 18 -1.58 -40.93 -17.57
C ASP A 18 -2.04 -39.91 -18.62
N GLN A 19 -3.34 -39.69 -18.75
CA GLN A 19 -3.89 -38.61 -19.61
C GLN A 19 -3.62 -37.23 -18.99
N MET A 20 -3.70 -37.10 -17.68
CA MET A 20 -3.38 -35.83 -16.98
C MET A 20 -1.89 -35.49 -16.99
N VAL A 21 -1.01 -36.49 -16.96
CA VAL A 21 0.45 -36.32 -16.94
C VAL A 21 1.04 -36.34 -18.33
N SER A 22 0.40 -37.04 -19.30
CA SER A 22 0.81 -37.03 -20.68
C SER A 22 0.57 -35.66 -21.31
N LEU A 23 1.53 -35.15 -22.10
CA LEU A 23 1.45 -33.86 -22.80
C LEU A 23 0.36 -33.82 -23.90
N LYS A 24 -0.48 -34.87 -24.03
CA LYS A 24 -1.59 -34.97 -24.95
C LYS A 24 -2.93 -34.97 -24.21
N LEU A 25 -3.20 -33.86 -23.51
CA LEU A 25 -4.55 -33.58 -23.04
C LEU A 25 -5.46 -33.24 -24.22
N ASP A 26 -6.70 -33.75 -24.23
CA ASP A 26 -7.73 -33.29 -25.15
C ASP A 26 -7.77 -31.75 -25.19
N ASN A 27 -8.11 -31.17 -26.34
CA ASN A 27 -8.12 -29.73 -26.55
C ASN A 27 -8.89 -28.94 -25.46
N ASN A 28 -9.85 -29.57 -24.79
CA ASN A 28 -10.63 -28.99 -23.72
C ASN A 28 -9.90 -28.96 -22.36
N LEU A 29 -8.87 -29.78 -22.17
CA LEU A 29 -8.12 -29.91 -20.93
C LEU A 29 -6.67 -29.37 -21.04
N ALA A 30 -6.20 -29.10 -22.27
CA ALA A 30 -4.86 -28.58 -22.54
C ALA A 30 -4.55 -27.31 -21.71
N PRO A 31 -5.47 -26.32 -21.59
CA PRO A 31 -5.26 -25.12 -20.81
C PRO A 31 -5.12 -25.37 -19.30
N ILE A 32 -5.82 -26.40 -18.77
CA ILE A 32 -5.64 -26.80 -17.34
C ILE A 32 -4.22 -27.34 -17.13
N GLY A 33 -3.72 -28.12 -18.10
CA GLY A 33 -2.34 -28.60 -18.09
C GLY A 33 -1.31 -27.47 -18.12
N GLU A 34 -1.59 -26.37 -18.84
CA GLU A 34 -0.73 -25.18 -18.89
C GLU A 34 -0.77 -24.42 -17.55
N ILE A 35 -1.93 -24.23 -16.95
CA ILE A 35 -2.08 -23.59 -15.62
C ILE A 35 -1.35 -24.41 -14.55
N LEU A 36 -1.49 -25.74 -14.55
CA LEU A 36 -0.78 -26.62 -13.63
C LEU A 36 0.74 -26.60 -13.85
N LYS A 37 1.19 -26.53 -15.11
CA LYS A 37 2.62 -26.45 -15.48
C LYS A 37 3.22 -25.09 -15.18
N SER A 38 2.47 -24.00 -15.34
CA SER A 38 2.95 -22.64 -15.11
C SER A 38 3.32 -22.38 -13.64
N GLY A 39 2.82 -23.20 -12.71
CA GLY A 39 3.02 -23.02 -11.28
C GLY A 39 2.24 -21.83 -10.69
N VAL A 40 1.46 -21.11 -11.49
CA VAL A 40 0.67 -19.93 -11.05
C VAL A 40 -0.19 -20.24 -9.84
N LEU A 41 -0.80 -21.46 -9.78
CA LEU A 41 -1.61 -21.84 -8.63
C LEU A 41 -0.82 -21.98 -7.33
N LYS A 42 0.49 -22.20 -7.39
CA LYS A 42 1.34 -22.23 -6.19
C LYS A 42 1.75 -20.83 -5.73
N GLU A 43 1.65 -19.87 -6.61
CA GLU A 43 2.02 -18.48 -6.36
C GLU A 43 0.84 -17.64 -5.86
N ILE A 44 -0.41 -18.13 -6.09
CA ILE A 44 -1.61 -17.48 -5.58
C ILE A 44 -1.79 -17.86 -4.10
N PRO A 45 -1.79 -16.90 -3.17
CA PRO A 45 -1.99 -17.18 -1.76
C PRO A 45 -3.46 -17.44 -1.44
N LEU A 46 -4.02 -18.56 -1.95
CA LEU A 46 -5.43 -18.90 -1.86
C LEU A 46 -5.93 -18.96 -0.41
N GLU A 47 -5.09 -19.44 0.50
CA GLU A 47 -5.42 -19.58 1.93
C GLU A 47 -5.71 -18.22 2.60
N LEU A 48 -5.08 -17.14 2.15
CA LEU A 48 -5.35 -15.79 2.64
C LEU A 48 -6.76 -15.30 2.31
N PHE A 49 -7.34 -15.84 1.24
CA PHE A 49 -8.70 -15.54 0.81
C PHE A 49 -9.73 -16.56 1.33
N GLY A 50 -9.29 -17.48 2.20
CA GLY A 50 -10.14 -18.56 2.72
C GLY A 50 -10.49 -19.62 1.67
N ILE A 51 -9.76 -19.68 0.55
CA ILE A 51 -9.95 -20.63 -0.54
C ILE A 51 -8.96 -21.78 -0.33
N GLN A 52 -9.47 -23.00 -0.18
CA GLN A 52 -8.60 -24.17 -0.16
C GLN A 52 -8.30 -24.64 -1.58
N GLU A 53 -7.12 -25.24 -1.80
CA GLU A 53 -6.78 -25.78 -3.12
C GLU A 53 -7.83 -26.79 -3.64
N ALA A 54 -8.49 -27.52 -2.74
CA ALA A 54 -9.58 -28.43 -3.08
C ALA A 54 -10.79 -27.70 -3.69
N ASP A 55 -11.15 -26.53 -3.15
CA ASP A 55 -12.25 -25.71 -3.69
C ASP A 55 -11.95 -25.23 -5.11
N LEU A 56 -10.71 -24.84 -5.37
CA LEU A 56 -10.28 -24.44 -6.70
C LEU A 56 -10.28 -25.62 -7.69
N ILE A 57 -9.85 -26.81 -7.24
CA ILE A 57 -9.90 -28.03 -8.04
C ILE A 57 -11.35 -28.38 -8.38
N ASP A 58 -12.28 -28.25 -7.42
CA ASP A 58 -13.71 -28.51 -7.65
C ASP A 58 -14.31 -27.50 -8.66
N ILE A 59 -13.97 -26.22 -8.57
CA ILE A 59 -14.41 -25.21 -9.55
C ILE A 59 -13.89 -25.55 -10.95
N ILE A 60 -12.61 -25.91 -11.09
CA ILE A 60 -11.99 -26.28 -12.36
C ILE A 60 -12.63 -27.56 -12.91
N ALA A 61 -12.87 -28.56 -12.09
CA ALA A 61 -13.48 -29.84 -12.50
C ALA A 61 -14.92 -29.68 -12.98
N ASN A 62 -15.72 -28.82 -12.32
CA ASN A 62 -17.14 -28.63 -12.65
C ASN A 62 -17.40 -27.78 -13.89
N ALA A 63 -16.46 -26.92 -14.29
CA ALA A 63 -16.61 -26.06 -15.46
C ALA A 63 -15.26 -25.80 -16.17
N PRO A 64 -14.55 -26.86 -16.61
CA PRO A 64 -13.17 -26.73 -17.03
C PRO A 64 -12.97 -25.73 -18.17
N ALA A 65 -13.77 -25.78 -19.22
CA ALA A 65 -13.63 -24.90 -20.38
C ALA A 65 -13.92 -23.42 -20.03
N LYS A 66 -14.89 -23.13 -19.18
CA LYS A 66 -15.27 -21.76 -18.80
C LYS A 66 -14.25 -21.13 -17.85
N VAL A 67 -13.82 -21.91 -16.84
CA VAL A 67 -12.82 -21.46 -15.86
C VAL A 67 -11.48 -21.26 -16.54
N THR A 68 -11.12 -22.16 -17.45
CA THR A 68 -9.89 -22.03 -18.21
C THR A 68 -9.90 -20.78 -19.10
N ALA A 69 -10.98 -20.55 -19.85
CA ALA A 69 -11.13 -19.34 -20.66
C ALA A 69 -11.01 -18.07 -19.81
N PHE A 70 -11.65 -18.06 -18.64
CA PHE A 70 -11.58 -16.95 -17.71
C PHE A 70 -10.15 -16.70 -17.18
N ILE A 71 -9.47 -17.75 -16.74
CA ILE A 71 -8.08 -17.64 -16.24
C ILE A 71 -7.13 -17.24 -17.36
N SER A 72 -7.28 -17.82 -18.57
CA SER A 72 -6.48 -17.42 -19.74
C SER A 72 -6.68 -15.95 -20.09
N THR A 73 -7.91 -15.45 -20.02
CA THR A 73 -8.20 -14.02 -20.25
C THR A 73 -7.52 -13.14 -19.20
N ILE A 74 -7.54 -13.54 -17.93
CA ILE A 74 -6.84 -12.78 -16.85
C ILE A 74 -5.33 -12.78 -17.11
N ILE A 75 -4.75 -13.92 -17.51
CA ILE A 75 -3.32 -14.03 -17.83
C ILE A 75 -2.97 -13.15 -19.04
N GLU A 76 -3.80 -13.16 -20.07
CA GLU A 76 -3.61 -12.32 -21.27
C GLU A 76 -3.68 -10.82 -20.90
N ILE A 77 -4.66 -10.42 -20.09
CA ILE A 77 -4.73 -9.06 -19.55
C ILE A 77 -3.46 -8.71 -18.77
N ALA A 78 -3.03 -9.59 -17.86
CA ALA A 78 -1.82 -9.39 -17.08
C ALA A 78 -0.56 -9.22 -17.94
N GLN A 79 -0.43 -10.02 -19.02
CA GLN A 79 0.65 -9.90 -19.98
C GLN A 79 0.59 -8.60 -20.79
N HIS A 80 -0.60 -8.17 -21.23
CA HIS A 80 -0.77 -6.91 -21.96
C HIS A 80 -0.41 -5.69 -21.12
N TYR A 81 -0.67 -5.73 -19.81
CA TYR A 81 -0.32 -4.66 -18.88
C TYR A 81 1.07 -4.83 -18.25
N ASN A 82 1.90 -5.78 -18.72
CA ASN A 82 3.23 -6.08 -18.18
C ASN A 82 3.23 -6.25 -16.65
N LEU A 83 2.18 -6.87 -16.11
CA LEU A 83 2.11 -7.14 -14.68
C LEU A 83 3.21 -8.12 -14.30
N THR A 84 4.07 -7.67 -13.38
CA THR A 84 5.12 -8.52 -12.85
C THR A 84 4.59 -9.39 -11.71
N ARG A 85 5.33 -10.44 -11.37
CA ARG A 85 5.06 -11.29 -10.20
C ARG A 85 5.01 -10.47 -8.92
N GLU A 86 5.92 -9.50 -8.80
CA GLU A 86 5.99 -8.58 -7.66
C GLU A 86 4.74 -7.71 -7.57
N SER A 87 4.25 -7.18 -8.70
CA SER A 87 3.00 -6.40 -8.75
C SER A 87 1.80 -7.22 -8.29
N PHE A 88 1.74 -8.50 -8.70
CA PHE A 88 0.70 -9.43 -8.27
C PHE A 88 0.74 -9.68 -6.76
N PHE A 89 1.91 -9.96 -6.19
CA PHE A 89 2.07 -10.16 -4.74
C PHE A 89 1.67 -8.93 -3.94
N LEU A 90 2.05 -7.74 -4.39
CA LEU A 90 1.67 -6.49 -3.74
C LEU A 90 0.17 -6.21 -3.84
N ALA A 91 -0.47 -6.55 -4.97
CA ALA A 91 -1.92 -6.46 -5.11
C ALA A 91 -2.66 -7.44 -4.18
N SER A 92 -2.18 -8.68 -4.08
CA SER A 92 -2.71 -9.69 -3.15
C SER A 92 -2.59 -9.24 -1.69
N LEU A 93 -1.44 -8.68 -1.31
CA LEU A 93 -1.26 -8.11 0.03
C LEU A 93 -2.23 -6.94 0.29
N ARG A 94 -2.44 -6.05 -0.68
CA ARG A 94 -3.42 -4.95 -0.54
C ARG A 94 -4.82 -5.48 -0.30
N SER A 95 -5.28 -6.43 -1.11
CA SER A 95 -6.60 -7.05 -0.95
C SER A 95 -6.76 -7.71 0.44
N TYR A 96 -5.70 -8.37 0.93
CA TYR A 96 -5.66 -8.92 2.28
C TYR A 96 -5.79 -7.84 3.36
N GLN A 97 -5.05 -6.74 3.23
CA GLN A 97 -5.13 -5.60 4.15
C GLN A 97 -6.53 -4.96 4.13
N GLU A 98 -7.11 -4.77 2.95
CA GLU A 98 -8.45 -4.20 2.76
C GLU A 98 -9.53 -5.08 3.40
N ALA A 99 -9.47 -6.40 3.20
CA ALA A 99 -10.41 -7.36 3.79
C ALA A 99 -10.41 -7.31 5.33
N HIS A 100 -9.28 -6.95 5.94
CA HIS A 100 -9.12 -6.81 7.40
C HIS A 100 -9.25 -5.36 7.89
N ASN A 101 -9.68 -4.41 7.05
CA ASN A 101 -9.65 -2.97 7.34
C ASN A 101 -8.26 -2.52 7.83
N ASN A 102 -7.21 -3.16 7.35
CA ASN A 102 -5.81 -2.96 7.72
C ASN A 102 -5.52 -2.99 9.23
N TYR A 103 -6.33 -3.71 10.01
CA TYR A 103 -6.15 -3.89 11.45
C TYR A 103 -6.05 -5.38 11.80
N PHE A 104 -5.01 -5.75 12.55
CA PHE A 104 -4.68 -7.13 12.87
C PHE A 104 -4.53 -7.29 14.39
N GLU A 105 -5.58 -7.79 15.05
CA GLU A 105 -5.64 -7.94 16.50
C GLU A 105 -4.52 -8.84 17.03
N ASP A 106 -4.25 -9.95 16.35
CA ASP A 106 -3.19 -10.89 16.71
C ASP A 106 -1.79 -10.27 16.71
N LEU A 107 -1.52 -9.32 15.80
CA LEU A 107 -0.27 -8.58 15.77
C LEU A 107 -0.19 -7.53 16.88
N GLU A 108 -1.30 -6.86 17.21
CA GLU A 108 -1.37 -5.96 18.37
C GLU A 108 -1.12 -6.71 19.68
N GLU A 109 -1.74 -7.89 19.84
CA GLU A 109 -1.51 -8.75 21.00
C GLU A 109 -0.05 -9.20 21.12
N LYS A 110 0.59 -9.57 20.00
CA LYS A 110 2.02 -9.92 19.98
C LYS A 110 2.90 -8.75 20.42
N VAL A 111 2.58 -7.52 20.02
CA VAL A 111 3.31 -6.32 20.49
C VAL A 111 3.15 -6.16 22.00
N LEU A 112 1.94 -6.31 22.54
CA LEU A 112 1.71 -6.24 24.00
C LEU A 112 2.45 -7.33 24.76
N LEU A 113 2.48 -8.56 24.22
CA LEU A 113 3.25 -9.68 24.80
C LEU A 113 4.74 -9.38 24.77
N PHE A 114 5.27 -8.82 23.69
CA PHE A 114 6.65 -8.37 23.60
C PHE A 114 6.97 -7.32 24.65
N CYS A 115 6.14 -6.25 24.73
CA CYS A 115 6.36 -5.20 25.73
C CYS A 115 6.36 -5.74 27.16
N LYS A 116 5.48 -6.70 27.47
CA LYS A 116 5.47 -7.37 28.77
C LYS A 116 6.71 -8.22 29.01
N ALA A 117 7.16 -8.97 28.03
CA ALA A 117 8.32 -9.86 28.13
C ALA A 117 9.63 -9.09 28.35
N PHE A 118 9.77 -7.95 27.68
CA PHE A 118 10.99 -7.13 27.72
C PHE A 118 10.86 -5.88 28.59
N HIS A 119 9.79 -5.77 29.40
CA HIS A 119 9.54 -4.64 30.31
C HIS A 119 9.52 -3.27 29.60
N VAL A 120 9.08 -3.23 28.35
CA VAL A 120 8.93 -1.98 27.57
C VAL A 120 7.66 -1.26 28.02
N ASP A 121 7.79 0.00 28.39
CA ASP A 121 6.66 0.83 28.78
C ASP A 121 5.85 1.27 27.57
N VAL A 122 4.61 0.80 27.48
CA VAL A 122 3.66 1.14 26.39
C VAL A 122 3.16 2.59 26.43
N THR A 123 3.46 3.34 27.49
CA THR A 123 3.06 4.75 27.61
C THR A 123 4.14 5.72 27.12
N THR A 124 5.36 5.23 26.93
CA THR A 124 6.50 5.98 26.42
C THR A 124 6.94 5.45 25.05
N ASN A 125 7.75 6.22 24.34
CA ASN A 125 8.36 5.75 23.12
C ASN A 125 9.60 4.92 23.47
N ILE A 126 9.71 3.74 22.89
CA ILE A 126 10.94 2.94 22.99
C ILE A 126 12.09 3.67 22.29
N SER A 127 13.24 3.75 22.92
CA SER A 127 14.43 4.41 22.38
C SER A 127 15.22 3.47 21.44
N ILE A 128 16.06 4.06 20.58
CA ILE A 128 16.97 3.32 19.72
C ILE A 128 17.95 2.47 20.55
N GLU A 129 18.40 3.02 21.68
CA GLU A 129 19.32 2.35 22.59
C GLU A 129 18.69 1.08 23.17
N GLU A 130 17.41 1.15 23.61
CA GLU A 130 16.67 -0.02 24.09
C GLU A 130 16.48 -1.06 22.98
N LEU A 131 16.10 -0.63 21.76
CA LEU A 131 15.97 -1.53 20.61
C LEU A 131 17.31 -2.22 20.27
N LYS A 132 18.42 -1.46 20.29
CA LYS A 132 19.78 -2.01 20.08
C LYS A 132 20.18 -2.97 21.20
N ALA A 133 19.86 -2.66 22.45
CA ALA A 133 20.14 -3.51 23.61
C ALA A 133 19.41 -4.85 23.50
N ILE A 134 18.11 -4.84 23.23
CA ILE A 134 17.31 -6.05 23.04
C ILE A 134 17.88 -6.92 21.92
N LEU A 135 18.20 -6.34 20.75
CA LEU A 135 18.78 -7.09 19.64
C LEU A 135 20.12 -7.72 19.97
N LYS A 136 20.98 -7.02 20.72
CA LYS A 136 22.31 -7.51 21.11
C LYS A 136 22.24 -8.57 22.21
N GLU A 137 21.51 -8.28 23.27
CA GLU A 137 21.53 -9.08 24.50
C GLU A 137 20.67 -10.34 24.37
N GLU A 138 19.46 -10.22 23.78
CA GLU A 138 18.53 -11.34 23.69
C GLU A 138 18.68 -12.14 22.39
N TYR A 139 18.96 -11.47 21.27
CA TYR A 139 19.02 -12.14 19.96
C TYR A 139 20.43 -12.32 19.42
N GLY A 140 21.45 -11.74 20.09
CA GLY A 140 22.87 -11.93 19.77
C GLY A 140 23.31 -11.20 18.49
N TYR A 141 22.67 -10.06 18.17
CA TYR A 141 23.01 -9.28 16.98
C TYR A 141 24.29 -8.47 17.17
N THR A 142 25.08 -8.40 16.10
CA THR A 142 26.12 -7.37 15.94
C THR A 142 25.56 -6.28 15.02
N ILE A 143 25.51 -5.02 15.48
CA ILE A 143 25.00 -3.90 14.71
C ILE A 143 26.16 -3.02 14.29
N LYS A 144 26.25 -2.72 12.99
CA LYS A 144 27.27 -1.85 12.37
C LYS A 144 26.59 -0.79 11.49
N GLU A 145 27.01 0.45 11.62
CA GLU A 145 26.57 1.54 10.76
C GLU A 145 27.63 1.78 9.65
N LEU A 146 27.16 1.91 8.40
CA LEU A 146 28.01 2.02 7.20
C LEU A 146 27.42 3.04 6.22
N VAL A 147 28.28 3.69 5.45
CA VAL A 147 27.89 4.55 4.33
C VAL A 147 27.58 3.67 3.11
N PHE A 148 26.31 3.50 2.78
CA PHE A 148 25.90 2.67 1.64
C PHE A 148 26.07 3.41 0.31
N SER A 149 25.95 4.74 0.29
CA SER A 149 26.10 5.56 -0.91
C SER A 149 27.52 5.59 -1.53
N GLU A 150 28.54 5.04 -0.84
CA GLU A 150 29.84 4.78 -1.45
C GLU A 150 29.75 3.82 -2.64
N GLN A 151 28.69 3.00 -2.71
CA GLN A 151 28.36 2.16 -3.86
C GLN A 151 26.99 2.59 -4.39
N GLU A 152 26.97 3.12 -5.62
CA GLU A 152 25.78 3.69 -6.23
C GLU A 152 24.59 2.74 -6.21
N GLU A 153 24.84 1.44 -6.45
CA GLU A 153 23.80 0.40 -6.45
C GLU A 153 23.20 0.12 -5.05
N MET A 154 23.86 0.50 -3.99
CA MET A 154 23.44 0.31 -2.60
C MET A 154 22.74 1.53 -2.00
N GLY A 155 22.73 2.66 -2.69
CA GLY A 155 22.21 3.92 -2.18
C GLY A 155 20.73 3.89 -1.76
N ASP A 156 19.94 2.99 -2.33
CA ASP A 156 18.51 2.81 -1.98
C ASP A 156 18.29 1.89 -0.75
N LEU A 157 19.34 1.23 -0.23
CA LEU A 157 19.23 0.29 0.89
C LEU A 157 19.29 1.01 2.24
N ARG A 158 18.49 0.54 3.19
CA ARG A 158 18.48 1.01 4.59
C ARG A 158 19.25 0.09 5.50
N SER A 159 19.16 -1.20 5.25
CA SER A 159 19.86 -2.22 6.04
C SER A 159 20.07 -3.49 5.24
N ILE A 160 21.06 -4.27 5.71
CA ILE A 160 21.34 -5.62 5.25
C ILE A 160 21.53 -6.49 6.49
N TYR A 161 20.82 -7.60 6.57
CA TYR A 161 21.03 -8.62 7.61
C TYR A 161 21.83 -9.79 7.07
N VAL A 162 22.90 -10.15 7.76
CA VAL A 162 23.77 -11.29 7.44
C VAL A 162 23.48 -12.42 8.42
N PRO A 163 22.71 -13.46 8.01
CA PRO A 163 22.24 -14.51 8.92
C PRO A 163 23.34 -15.30 9.60
N THR A 164 24.42 -15.63 8.87
CA THR A 164 25.52 -16.47 9.34
C THR A 164 26.26 -15.88 10.53
N SER A 165 26.38 -14.55 10.60
CA SER A 165 27.06 -13.83 11.68
C SER A 165 26.11 -13.03 12.56
N LYS A 166 24.80 -13.12 12.33
CA LYS A 166 23.78 -12.28 12.97
C LYS A 166 24.14 -10.79 12.96
N THR A 167 24.73 -10.31 11.84
CA THR A 167 25.18 -8.94 11.72
C THR A 167 24.15 -8.13 10.97
N LEU A 168 23.67 -7.04 11.58
CA LEU A 168 22.82 -6.05 10.96
C LEU A 168 23.69 -4.86 10.54
N LEU A 169 23.77 -4.63 9.23
CA LEU A 169 24.39 -3.45 8.65
C LEU A 169 23.30 -2.40 8.47
N LEU A 170 23.45 -1.22 9.04
CA LEU A 170 22.53 -0.08 8.91
C LEU A 170 23.20 1.02 8.08
N SER A 171 22.45 1.64 7.21
CA SER A 171 22.89 2.88 6.58
C SER A 171 22.99 3.99 7.64
N ASP A 172 24.09 4.71 7.68
CA ASP A 172 24.25 5.89 8.54
C ASP A 172 23.55 7.14 7.97
N GLU A 173 23.13 7.08 6.70
CA GLU A 173 22.44 8.15 5.96
C GLU A 173 20.93 8.21 6.29
N ILE A 174 20.36 7.23 6.99
CA ILE A 174 18.95 7.23 7.42
C ILE A 174 18.76 7.95 8.75
N ASP A 175 17.61 8.62 8.89
CA ASP A 175 17.26 9.32 10.12
C ASP A 175 16.97 8.36 11.31
N GLU A 176 16.91 8.92 12.51
CA GLU A 176 16.69 8.14 13.75
C GLU A 176 15.35 7.39 13.73
N GLY A 177 14.28 7.97 13.19
CA GLY A 177 12.99 7.29 13.06
C GLY A 177 13.05 6.11 12.10
N GLN A 178 13.84 6.20 11.04
CA GLN A 178 14.08 5.11 10.12
C GLN A 178 14.95 4.01 10.73
N LYS A 179 16.00 4.38 11.50
CA LYS A 179 16.81 3.42 12.27
C LYS A 179 15.96 2.67 13.27
N ALA A 180 15.14 3.39 14.05
CA ALA A 180 14.20 2.77 15.00
C ALA A 180 13.27 1.77 14.30
N PHE A 181 12.73 2.13 13.13
CA PHE A 181 11.85 1.24 12.39
C PHE A 181 12.55 -0.05 11.90
N VAL A 182 13.80 0.06 11.39
CA VAL A 182 14.59 -1.11 10.99
C VAL A 182 14.86 -2.01 12.19
N LEU A 183 15.30 -1.45 13.31
CA LEU A 183 15.60 -2.21 14.54
C LEU A 183 14.33 -2.91 15.08
N ALA A 184 13.22 -2.20 15.17
CA ALA A 184 11.94 -2.76 15.62
C ALA A 184 11.45 -3.88 14.69
N LYS A 185 11.68 -3.77 13.39
CA LYS A 185 11.36 -4.80 12.41
C LYS A 185 12.26 -6.04 12.55
N GLU A 186 13.54 -5.88 12.86
CA GLU A 186 14.43 -6.99 13.17
C GLU A 186 13.99 -7.72 14.45
N ILE A 187 13.57 -6.98 15.48
CA ILE A 187 12.94 -7.55 16.69
C ILE A 187 11.72 -8.38 16.31
N ALA A 188 10.84 -7.83 15.47
CA ALA A 188 9.63 -8.53 15.03
C ALA A 188 9.92 -9.87 14.36
N TYR A 189 10.91 -9.93 13.46
CA TYR A 189 11.30 -11.18 12.82
C TYR A 189 11.76 -12.24 13.83
N ASN A 190 12.50 -11.83 14.87
CA ASN A 190 12.96 -12.75 15.90
C ASN A 190 11.85 -13.14 16.88
N PHE A 191 11.10 -12.17 17.41
CA PHE A 191 10.05 -12.43 18.40
C PHE A 191 8.91 -13.28 17.85
N MET A 192 8.56 -13.09 16.58
CA MET A 192 7.54 -13.88 15.89
C MET A 192 8.10 -15.14 15.22
N GLU A 193 9.37 -15.46 15.41
CA GLU A 193 10.07 -16.64 14.85
C GLU A 193 9.95 -16.75 13.31
N ILE A 194 9.92 -15.63 12.60
CA ILE A 194 9.75 -15.58 11.14
C ILE A 194 11.05 -15.98 10.45
N LYS A 195 11.04 -17.11 9.75
CA LYS A 195 12.19 -17.66 9.00
C LYS A 195 12.22 -17.19 7.54
N GLU A 196 11.07 -17.22 6.85
CA GLU A 196 10.94 -16.73 5.48
C GLU A 196 10.88 -15.21 5.48
N ARG A 197 12.02 -14.56 5.28
CA ARG A 197 12.17 -13.11 5.39
C ARG A 197 13.09 -12.52 4.33
N LEU A 198 12.96 -11.23 4.12
CA LEU A 198 13.90 -10.46 3.32
C LEU A 198 15.13 -10.07 4.17
N TYR A 199 16.31 -10.15 3.56
CA TYR A 199 17.57 -9.79 4.22
C TYR A 199 17.99 -8.36 3.98
N THR A 200 17.30 -7.66 3.08
CA THR A 200 17.56 -6.25 2.77
C THR A 200 16.32 -5.39 3.05
N PHE A 201 16.55 -4.15 3.45
CA PHE A 201 15.56 -3.10 3.51
C PHE A 201 16.14 -1.81 2.88
N SER A 202 15.70 -1.27 1.75
CA SER A 202 14.55 -1.69 0.94
C SER A 202 14.77 -3.06 0.30
N TRP A 203 13.68 -3.73 -0.05
CA TRP A 203 13.74 -5.02 -0.72
C TRP A 203 14.07 -4.86 -2.21
N ILE A 204 14.86 -5.80 -2.73
CA ILE A 204 15.29 -5.83 -4.13
C ILE A 204 14.41 -6.78 -4.94
N LYS A 205 14.08 -7.94 -4.36
CA LYS A 205 13.31 -9.00 -5.01
C LYS A 205 12.59 -9.86 -3.98
N PHE A 206 11.42 -10.40 -4.34
CA PHE A 206 10.71 -11.45 -3.59
C PHE A 206 10.85 -12.79 -4.30
N ASP A 207 11.13 -13.85 -3.55
CA ASP A 207 11.17 -15.21 -4.08
C ASP A 207 9.80 -15.89 -4.00
N ASN A 208 8.97 -15.52 -3.02
CA ASN A 208 7.64 -16.05 -2.80
C ASN A 208 6.74 -15.03 -2.08
N PHE A 209 5.44 -15.33 -2.00
CA PHE A 209 4.48 -14.48 -1.34
C PHE A 209 4.67 -14.43 0.18
N ASP A 210 5.15 -15.51 0.81
CA ASP A 210 5.38 -15.56 2.26
C ASP A 210 6.39 -14.51 2.70
N GLN A 211 7.42 -14.24 1.89
CA GLN A 211 8.36 -13.15 2.16
C GLN A 211 7.66 -11.78 2.18
N VAL A 212 6.70 -11.55 1.27
CA VAL A 212 5.92 -10.30 1.22
C VAL A 212 5.04 -10.18 2.45
N LEU A 213 4.31 -11.23 2.80
CA LEU A 213 3.40 -11.27 3.94
C LEU A 213 4.17 -11.13 5.27
N ASN A 214 5.25 -11.86 5.42
CA ASN A 214 6.10 -11.81 6.61
C ASN A 214 6.78 -10.44 6.77
N ASN A 215 7.18 -9.83 5.64
CA ASN A 215 7.68 -8.46 5.64
C ASN A 215 6.60 -7.45 6.07
N PHE A 216 5.36 -7.67 5.67
CA PHE A 216 4.22 -6.88 6.12
C PHE A 216 3.99 -7.06 7.62
N TYR A 217 3.93 -8.29 8.13
CA TYR A 217 3.72 -8.56 9.56
C TYR A 217 4.81 -7.94 10.44
N ALA A 218 6.07 -8.08 10.04
CA ALA A 218 7.19 -7.46 10.75
C ALA A 218 7.12 -5.93 10.71
N SER A 219 6.68 -5.35 9.58
CA SER A 219 6.51 -3.90 9.44
C SER A 219 5.32 -3.38 10.26
N TYR A 220 4.22 -4.14 10.33
CA TYR A 220 3.07 -3.82 11.17
C TYR A 220 3.47 -3.82 12.65
N PHE A 221 4.13 -4.89 13.10
CA PHE A 221 4.63 -5.00 14.47
C PHE A 221 5.56 -3.83 14.83
N ALA A 222 6.51 -3.51 13.96
CA ALA A 222 7.42 -2.37 14.16
C ALA A 222 6.66 -1.05 14.30
N GLY A 223 5.68 -0.80 13.44
CA GLY A 223 4.81 0.38 13.52
C GLY A 223 4.01 0.44 14.81
N ALA A 224 3.47 -0.70 15.27
CA ALA A 224 2.69 -0.78 16.49
C ALA A 224 3.55 -0.65 17.76
N LEU A 225 4.80 -1.11 17.74
CA LEU A 225 5.76 -0.95 18.82
C LEU A 225 6.23 0.50 18.96
N LEU A 226 6.56 1.17 17.84
CA LEU A 226 7.05 2.54 17.83
C LEU A 226 5.94 3.59 18.05
N LEU A 227 4.71 3.25 17.69
CA LEU A 227 3.52 4.09 17.84
C LEU A 227 2.48 3.34 18.69
N PRO A 228 2.66 3.29 20.03
CA PRO A 228 1.78 2.56 20.93
C PRO A 228 0.32 3.01 20.76
N ARG A 229 -0.58 2.03 20.60
CA ARG A 229 -1.98 2.25 20.21
C ARG A 229 -2.69 3.24 21.13
N GLN A 230 -2.68 3.01 22.44
CA GLN A 230 -3.44 3.85 23.39
C GLN A 230 -2.90 5.28 23.40
N LYS A 231 -1.59 5.45 23.45
CA LYS A 231 -0.96 6.79 23.43
C LYS A 231 -1.33 7.56 22.15
N LEU A 232 -1.29 6.90 20.99
CA LEU A 232 -1.67 7.54 19.73
C LEU A 232 -3.16 7.89 19.67
N ILE A 233 -4.06 7.06 20.22
CA ILE A 233 -5.48 7.34 20.33
C ILE A 233 -5.73 8.59 21.19
N ASP A 234 -5.08 8.69 22.35
CA ASP A 234 -5.24 9.80 23.27
C ASP A 234 -4.79 11.12 22.62
N GLU A 235 -3.63 11.13 21.99
CA GLU A 235 -3.09 12.30 21.28
C GLU A 235 -3.96 12.71 20.07
N LEU A 236 -4.45 11.73 19.31
CA LEU A 236 -5.37 12.01 18.20
C LEU A 236 -6.69 12.59 18.70
N ASN A 237 -7.26 12.09 19.79
CA ASN A 237 -8.48 12.65 20.36
C ASN A 237 -8.29 14.12 20.77
N LEU A 238 -7.14 14.45 21.37
CA LEU A 238 -6.81 15.83 21.72
C LEU A 238 -6.68 16.73 20.49
N PHE A 239 -6.04 16.22 19.41
CA PHE A 239 -5.89 16.96 18.16
C PHE A 239 -7.24 17.17 17.44
N LEU A 240 -8.04 16.12 17.32
CA LEU A 240 -9.32 16.14 16.61
C LEU A 240 -10.40 16.97 17.28
N ALA A 241 -10.30 17.16 18.61
CA ALA A 241 -11.23 17.99 19.38
C ALA A 241 -10.98 19.50 19.24
N LYS A 242 -9.86 19.91 18.62
CA LYS A 242 -9.55 21.32 18.40
C LYS A 242 -10.44 21.93 17.33
N GLU A 243 -10.87 23.18 17.54
CA GLU A 243 -11.64 23.93 16.54
C GLU A 243 -10.75 24.54 15.46
N ASN A 244 -9.53 24.95 15.81
CA ASN A 244 -8.56 25.61 14.92
C ASN A 244 -7.15 25.02 15.08
N PRO A 245 -6.93 23.73 14.71
CA PRO A 245 -5.61 23.14 14.77
C PRO A 245 -4.67 23.82 13.76
N LYS A 246 -3.44 24.08 14.20
CA LYS A 246 -2.41 24.62 13.31
C LYS A 246 -1.66 23.45 12.63
N PRO A 247 -1.22 23.60 11.38
CA PRO A 247 -0.42 22.57 10.69
C PRO A 247 0.79 22.10 11.51
N GLN A 248 1.43 23.01 12.27
CA GLN A 248 2.58 22.70 13.11
C GLN A 248 2.27 21.70 14.22
N GLU A 249 1.02 21.66 14.71
CA GLU A 249 0.61 20.74 15.78
C GLU A 249 0.58 19.28 15.28
N MET A 250 0.21 19.05 14.03
CA MET A 250 0.31 17.72 13.42
C MET A 250 1.78 17.31 13.24
N VAL A 251 2.63 18.24 12.83
CA VAL A 251 4.08 18.00 12.75
C VAL A 251 4.66 17.67 14.12
N GLN A 252 4.27 18.41 15.16
CA GLN A 252 4.69 18.16 16.54
C GLN A 252 4.22 16.79 17.03
N LEU A 253 2.99 16.40 16.70
CA LEU A 253 2.46 15.07 17.02
C LEU A 253 3.29 13.96 16.39
N MET A 254 3.64 14.08 15.11
CA MET A 254 4.54 13.12 14.45
C MET A 254 5.93 13.09 15.08
N THR A 255 6.50 14.25 15.36
CA THR A 255 7.83 14.39 15.97
C THR A 255 7.88 13.81 17.39
N GLN A 256 6.80 13.93 18.16
CA GLN A 256 6.67 13.37 19.51
C GLN A 256 6.89 11.86 19.55
N PHE A 257 6.52 11.14 18.48
CA PHE A 257 6.73 9.70 18.37
C PHE A 257 8.09 9.33 17.77
N ASN A 258 8.86 10.30 17.30
CA ASN A 258 10.15 10.09 16.65
C ASN A 258 10.09 9.04 15.50
N VAL A 259 9.09 9.14 14.66
CA VAL A 259 8.90 8.27 13.49
C VAL A 259 8.81 9.06 12.21
N SER A 260 9.07 8.39 11.08
CA SER A 260 8.88 9.03 9.77
C SER A 260 7.40 9.34 9.50
N PRO A 261 7.07 10.36 8.69
CA PRO A 261 5.69 10.61 8.28
C PRO A 261 5.02 9.37 7.66
N GLU A 262 5.77 8.55 6.91
CA GLU A 262 5.25 7.32 6.33
C GLU A 262 4.80 6.32 7.41
N SER A 263 5.63 6.08 8.41
CA SER A 263 5.28 5.20 9.54
C SER A 263 4.07 5.71 10.31
N PHE A 264 4.01 7.02 10.56
CA PHE A 264 2.89 7.65 11.25
C PHE A 264 1.58 7.48 10.47
N TYR A 265 1.54 7.85 9.20
CA TYR A 265 0.32 7.73 8.38
C TYR A 265 -0.08 6.28 8.14
N GLN A 266 0.86 5.36 8.00
CA GLN A 266 0.54 3.93 7.93
C GLN A 266 -0.11 3.47 9.23
N ARG A 267 0.40 3.88 10.40
CA ARG A 267 -0.22 3.55 11.68
C ARG A 267 -1.62 4.13 11.81
N LEU A 268 -1.88 5.32 11.29
CA LEU A 268 -3.24 5.88 11.23
C LEU A 268 -4.19 4.96 10.45
N THR A 269 -3.75 4.33 9.36
CA THR A 269 -4.60 3.40 8.60
C THR A 269 -4.98 2.14 9.38
N ASN A 270 -4.24 1.79 10.42
CA ASN A 270 -4.62 0.70 11.34
C ASN A 270 -5.62 1.17 12.40
N ILE A 271 -5.34 2.31 13.03
CA ILE A 271 -6.07 2.82 14.20
C ILE A 271 -7.42 3.46 13.83
N LEU A 272 -7.46 4.27 12.77
CA LEU A 272 -8.67 4.99 12.38
C LEU A 272 -9.87 4.08 12.09
N PRO A 273 -9.74 2.95 11.37
CA PRO A 273 -10.86 2.04 11.13
C PRO A 273 -11.36 1.36 12.41
N LYS A 274 -10.46 0.92 13.27
CA LYS A 274 -10.77 0.15 14.48
C LYS A 274 -11.30 1.03 15.61
N ASP A 275 -10.52 2.03 16.00
CA ASP A 275 -10.76 2.79 17.24
C ASP A 275 -11.66 4.01 17.01
N PHE A 276 -11.63 4.58 15.81
CA PHE A 276 -12.44 5.74 15.45
C PHE A 276 -13.65 5.38 14.58
N ASN A 277 -13.79 4.11 14.16
CA ASN A 277 -14.82 3.64 13.23
C ASN A 277 -14.83 4.43 11.90
N LEU A 278 -13.65 4.79 11.40
CA LEU A 278 -13.43 5.52 10.14
C LEU A 278 -12.94 4.55 9.07
N LYS A 279 -13.87 3.76 8.50
CA LYS A 279 -13.57 2.65 7.59
C LYS A 279 -13.39 3.06 6.12
N ASN A 280 -13.69 4.32 5.77
CA ASN A 280 -13.55 4.81 4.41
C ASN A 280 -12.37 5.78 4.34
N LEU A 281 -11.20 5.23 4.09
CA LEU A 281 -9.96 6.01 3.98
C LEU A 281 -9.04 5.45 2.88
N PHE A 282 -8.14 6.29 2.42
CA PHE A 282 -7.05 5.88 1.55
C PHE A 282 -5.70 6.38 2.10
N PHE A 283 -4.65 5.67 1.72
CA PHE A 283 -3.26 6.07 1.93
C PHE A 283 -2.55 6.13 0.59
N LEU A 284 -1.78 7.20 0.35
CA LEU A 284 -0.98 7.37 -0.85
C LEU A 284 0.45 7.79 -0.51
N ARG A 285 1.41 7.24 -1.25
CA ARG A 285 2.77 7.75 -1.32
C ARG A 285 3.08 8.15 -2.75
N LEU A 286 3.26 9.44 -2.98
CA LEU A 286 3.72 9.99 -4.25
C LEU A 286 5.24 10.18 -4.22
N SER A 287 5.85 10.06 -5.39
CA SER A 287 7.24 10.43 -5.66
C SER A 287 7.28 11.39 -6.84
N HIS A 288 8.15 12.37 -6.76
CA HIS A 288 8.39 13.36 -7.79
C HIS A 288 9.90 13.58 -7.98
N LYS A 289 10.37 13.41 -9.21
CA LYS A 289 11.75 13.78 -9.57
C LYS A 289 11.80 15.28 -9.86
N ILE A 290 12.70 15.98 -9.22
CA ILE A 290 12.85 17.45 -9.40
C ILE A 290 13.08 17.76 -10.88
N GLY A 291 12.27 18.67 -11.42
CA GLY A 291 12.30 19.05 -12.83
C GLY A 291 11.48 18.14 -13.77
N ALA A 292 10.85 17.08 -13.29
CA ALA A 292 9.93 16.30 -14.11
C ALA A 292 8.52 16.90 -14.11
N ASP A 293 7.75 16.64 -15.18
CA ASP A 293 6.35 17.11 -15.28
C ASP A 293 5.35 16.15 -14.61
N THR A 294 5.78 14.96 -14.18
CA THR A 294 4.91 13.92 -13.67
C THR A 294 5.17 13.60 -12.21
N TYR A 295 4.13 13.10 -11.56
CA TYR A 295 4.16 12.51 -10.21
C TYR A 295 3.80 11.05 -10.32
N GLN A 296 4.36 10.20 -9.46
CA GLN A 296 4.11 8.76 -9.49
C GLN A 296 3.57 8.30 -8.14
N ILE A 297 2.46 7.57 -8.13
CA ILE A 297 2.02 6.87 -6.93
C ILE A 297 2.89 5.61 -6.79
N LYS A 298 3.68 5.55 -5.73
CA LYS A 298 4.56 4.41 -5.42
C LYS A 298 3.94 3.43 -4.45
N LYS A 299 2.95 3.88 -3.68
CA LYS A 299 2.22 3.04 -2.73
C LYS A 299 0.81 3.59 -2.55
N GLU A 300 -0.14 2.70 -2.54
CA GLU A 300 -1.55 3.00 -2.29
C GLU A 300 -2.17 1.91 -1.43
N LEU A 301 -3.16 2.30 -0.63
CA LEU A 301 -4.04 1.41 0.12
C LEU A 301 -5.42 2.08 0.18
N HIS A 302 -6.47 1.34 -0.14
CA HIS A 302 -7.84 1.83 -0.09
C HIS A 302 -8.67 0.95 0.85
N ILE A 303 -9.05 1.49 2.00
CA ILE A 303 -9.99 0.83 2.91
C ILE A 303 -11.37 1.42 2.60
N THR A 304 -11.88 1.10 1.42
CA THR A 304 -13.17 1.60 0.92
C THR A 304 -13.51 0.88 -0.38
N ASN A 305 -14.79 0.74 -0.68
CA ASN A 305 -15.25 0.26 -1.99
C ASN A 305 -15.15 1.35 -3.09
N GLN A 306 -14.65 2.52 -2.76
CA GLN A 306 -14.49 3.65 -3.67
C GLN A 306 -13.02 3.81 -3.99
N GLN A 307 -12.66 3.59 -5.25
CA GLN A 307 -11.27 3.51 -5.72
C GLN A 307 -10.67 4.85 -6.17
N GLU A 308 -11.09 5.95 -5.62
CA GLU A 308 -10.50 7.27 -5.97
C GLU A 308 -9.76 7.86 -4.76
N PRO A 309 -8.53 8.35 -4.93
CA PRO A 309 -7.63 8.30 -6.09
C PRO A 309 -6.83 6.98 -6.18
N HIS A 310 -6.49 6.53 -7.38
CA HIS A 310 -5.71 5.30 -7.60
C HIS A 310 -4.49 5.53 -8.50
N ALA A 311 -3.54 4.59 -8.46
CA ALA A 311 -2.38 4.61 -9.32
C ALA A 311 -2.76 4.43 -10.79
N ASN A 312 -2.12 5.20 -11.66
CA ASN A 312 -2.30 5.15 -13.09
C ASN A 312 -0.98 4.78 -13.78
N GLU A 313 -0.99 3.68 -14.52
CA GLU A 313 0.18 3.21 -15.27
C GLU A 313 0.36 3.89 -16.64
N MET A 314 -0.64 4.67 -17.07
CA MET A 314 -0.67 5.27 -18.42
C MET A 314 0.10 6.60 -18.54
N ASN A 315 0.98 6.96 -17.61
CA ASN A 315 1.69 8.26 -17.59
C ASN A 315 0.78 9.49 -17.66
N GLU A 316 -0.46 9.40 -17.16
CA GLU A 316 -1.35 10.54 -17.07
C GLU A 316 -0.89 11.51 -15.96
N HIS A 317 -1.37 12.75 -16.06
CA HIS A 317 -1.01 13.80 -15.12
C HIS A 317 -2.03 13.86 -13.98
N TYR A 318 -1.62 13.44 -12.77
CA TYR A 318 -2.46 13.59 -11.57
C TYR A 318 -2.85 15.04 -11.33
N CYS A 319 -4.03 15.24 -10.75
CA CYS A 319 -4.59 16.56 -10.50
C CYS A 319 -3.67 17.42 -9.62
N ARG A 320 -3.14 18.51 -10.16
CA ARG A 320 -2.24 19.47 -9.48
C ARG A 320 -2.87 20.13 -8.26
N ARG A 321 -4.18 20.03 -8.10
CA ARG A 321 -4.91 20.55 -6.94
C ARG A 321 -4.91 19.60 -5.74
N TRP A 322 -4.35 18.39 -5.86
CA TRP A 322 -4.20 17.52 -4.71
C TRP A 322 -3.22 18.12 -3.70
N VAL A 323 -3.60 18.13 -2.43
CA VAL A 323 -2.70 18.57 -1.35
C VAL A 323 -1.41 17.73 -1.32
N SER A 324 -1.46 16.46 -1.73
CA SER A 324 -0.29 15.60 -1.88
C SER A 324 0.75 16.15 -2.86
N ILE A 325 0.32 16.79 -3.93
CA ILE A 325 1.19 17.45 -4.91
C ILE A 325 1.60 18.82 -4.41
N LYS A 326 0.63 19.61 -3.91
CA LYS A 326 0.91 20.96 -3.38
C LYS A 326 1.94 20.97 -2.26
N THR A 327 1.93 19.97 -1.39
CA THR A 327 2.95 19.87 -0.33
C THR A 327 4.35 19.65 -0.89
N ILE A 328 4.51 18.90 -1.99
CA ILE A 328 5.81 18.75 -2.68
C ILE A 328 6.25 20.08 -3.29
N GLU A 329 5.34 20.78 -3.99
CA GLU A 329 5.63 22.08 -4.60
C GLU A 329 6.03 23.12 -3.56
N GLN A 330 5.31 23.16 -2.43
CA GLN A 330 5.62 24.07 -1.33
C GLN A 330 6.96 23.72 -0.64
N LEU A 331 7.26 22.44 -0.52
CA LEU A 331 8.54 21.99 0.02
C LEU A 331 9.72 22.52 -0.85
N LEU A 332 9.57 22.40 -2.18
CA LEU A 332 10.54 22.93 -3.15
C LEU A 332 10.70 24.44 -3.04
N GLN A 333 9.58 25.17 -3.06
CA GLN A 333 9.58 26.65 -3.04
C GLN A 333 10.20 27.22 -1.76
N GLN A 334 9.94 26.55 -0.61
CA GLN A 334 10.38 27.06 0.69
C GLN A 334 11.77 26.54 1.11
N GLY A 335 12.34 25.56 0.40
CA GLY A 335 13.63 24.96 0.73
C GLY A 335 13.67 24.29 2.12
N LYS A 336 12.51 23.81 2.60
CA LYS A 336 12.38 23.13 3.89
C LYS A 336 12.70 21.64 3.74
N THR A 337 12.94 20.98 4.87
CA THR A 337 13.13 19.53 4.95
C THR A 337 11.81 18.77 5.20
N HIS A 338 10.75 19.48 5.62
CA HIS A 338 9.44 18.93 5.87
C HIS A 338 8.37 20.01 5.64
N PHE A 339 7.30 19.64 4.95
CA PHE A 339 6.12 20.47 4.78
C PHE A 339 4.86 19.64 5.00
N PHE A 340 3.93 20.16 5.80
CA PHE A 340 2.62 19.56 6.08
C PHE A 340 1.51 20.50 5.66
N ASP A 341 0.44 19.95 5.12
CA ASP A 341 -0.81 20.67 4.87
C ASP A 341 -2.01 19.71 4.91
N ALA A 342 -3.20 20.30 5.02
CA ALA A 342 -4.47 19.57 5.00
C ALA A 342 -5.46 20.25 4.05
N GLN A 343 -6.32 19.45 3.41
CA GLN A 343 -7.30 19.93 2.43
C GLN A 343 -8.56 19.08 2.52
N VAL A 344 -9.73 19.71 2.33
CA VAL A 344 -10.95 19.00 1.97
C VAL A 344 -11.01 18.91 0.45
N SER A 345 -10.79 17.71 -0.08
CA SER A 345 -10.85 17.42 -1.52
C SER A 345 -12.23 16.91 -1.91
N ARG A 346 -12.92 17.62 -2.79
CA ARG A 346 -14.16 17.17 -3.42
C ARG A 346 -13.88 16.71 -4.83
N TYR A 347 -14.13 15.43 -5.12
CA TYR A 347 -13.92 14.90 -6.47
C TYR A 347 -15.05 15.32 -7.41
N GLU A 348 -14.70 15.74 -8.64
CA GLU A 348 -15.65 16.28 -9.61
C GLU A 348 -16.72 15.27 -10.05
N ASN A 349 -16.33 13.98 -10.14
CA ASN A 349 -17.18 12.90 -10.61
C ASN A 349 -18.05 12.28 -9.51
N SER A 350 -17.94 12.79 -8.27
CA SER A 350 -18.68 12.27 -7.14
C SER A 350 -19.10 13.36 -6.16
N SER A 351 -20.07 13.06 -5.29
CA SER A 351 -20.43 13.91 -4.17
C SER A 351 -19.50 13.76 -2.97
N ASN A 352 -18.47 12.92 -3.08
CA ASN A 352 -17.60 12.56 -1.97
C ASN A 352 -16.60 13.68 -1.67
N GLU A 353 -16.50 14.01 -0.40
CA GLU A 353 -15.47 14.88 0.13
C GLU A 353 -14.54 14.08 1.03
N TYR A 354 -13.23 14.28 0.87
CA TYR A 354 -12.21 13.66 1.71
C TYR A 354 -11.42 14.74 2.44
N LEU A 355 -11.28 14.57 3.76
CA LEU A 355 -10.26 15.28 4.51
C LEU A 355 -8.93 14.60 4.26
N VAL A 356 -8.01 15.29 3.63
CA VAL A 356 -6.69 14.76 3.27
C VAL A 356 -5.62 15.49 4.07
N PHE A 357 -4.84 14.73 4.85
CA PHE A 357 -3.61 15.18 5.45
C PHE A 357 -2.44 14.75 4.59
N SER A 358 -1.48 15.63 4.37
CA SER A 358 -0.29 15.34 3.56
C SER A 358 0.97 15.90 4.17
N SER A 359 2.04 15.10 4.16
CA SER A 359 3.38 15.50 4.53
C SER A 359 4.34 15.25 3.38
N ALA A 360 5.13 16.25 3.01
CA ALA A 360 6.19 16.14 2.02
C ALA A 360 7.57 16.23 2.68
N THR A 361 8.50 15.41 2.18
CA THR A 361 9.92 15.39 2.58
C THR A 361 10.79 15.10 1.35
N PRO A 362 12.08 15.45 1.37
CA PRO A 362 13.04 14.87 0.43
C PRO A 362 13.00 13.34 0.49
N ASP A 363 13.22 12.68 -0.64
CA ASP A 363 13.40 11.24 -0.62
C ASP A 363 14.77 10.91 -0.01
N PRO A 364 14.86 10.13 1.07
CA PRO A 364 16.12 9.89 1.76
C PRO A 364 17.14 9.11 0.93
N PHE A 365 16.71 8.48 -0.17
CA PHE A 365 17.54 7.59 -1.00
C PHE A 365 17.82 8.15 -2.39
N LYS A 366 16.98 9.10 -2.85
CA LYS A 366 17.07 9.68 -4.20
C LYS A 366 17.26 11.18 -4.07
N LYS A 367 18.52 11.63 -4.18
CA LYS A 367 18.90 13.06 -3.99
C LYS A 367 18.07 14.04 -4.80
N ASP A 368 17.60 13.62 -6.00
CA ASP A 368 16.83 14.48 -6.90
C ASP A 368 15.31 14.20 -6.81
N CYS A 369 14.86 13.50 -5.77
CA CYS A 369 13.45 13.14 -5.62
C CYS A 369 12.85 13.70 -4.32
N LEU A 370 11.60 14.08 -4.42
CA LEU A 370 10.75 14.42 -3.29
C LEU A 370 9.63 13.39 -3.17
N ARG A 371 9.11 13.23 -1.98
CA ARG A 371 7.96 12.37 -1.73
C ARG A 371 6.92 13.08 -0.89
N SER A 372 5.66 12.77 -1.10
CA SER A 372 4.59 13.08 -0.16
C SER A 372 3.87 11.80 0.28
N ILE A 373 3.47 11.82 1.52
CA ILE A 373 2.67 10.76 2.13
C ILE A 373 1.36 11.39 2.59
N SER A 374 0.24 10.75 2.23
CA SER A 374 -1.08 11.30 2.51
C SER A 374 -2.02 10.23 3.03
N VAL A 375 -2.91 10.63 3.93
CA VAL A 375 -4.09 9.86 4.32
C VAL A 375 -5.32 10.71 4.07
N GLY A 376 -6.30 10.16 3.35
CA GLY A 376 -7.58 10.80 3.08
C GLY A 376 -8.71 10.04 3.77
N ILE A 377 -9.59 10.76 4.45
CA ILE A 377 -10.71 10.23 5.23
C ILE A 377 -12.00 10.75 4.61
N LEU A 378 -12.90 9.85 4.19
CA LEU A 378 -14.20 10.23 3.65
C LEU A 378 -15.01 11.00 4.70
N ILE A 379 -15.45 12.21 4.34
CA ILE A 379 -16.22 13.07 5.24
C ILE A 379 -17.67 12.59 5.29
N THR A 380 -18.00 11.93 6.39
CA THR A 380 -19.36 11.52 6.75
C THR A 380 -19.90 12.41 7.87
N PRO A 381 -21.21 12.37 8.19
CA PRO A 381 -21.74 13.06 9.36
C PRO A 381 -21.03 12.71 10.68
N SER A 382 -20.60 11.44 10.80
CA SER A 382 -19.82 10.98 11.96
C SER A 382 -18.43 11.62 12.00
N VAL A 383 -17.75 11.78 10.86
CA VAL A 383 -16.46 12.44 10.76
C VAL A 383 -16.58 13.91 11.12
N LYS A 384 -17.57 14.63 10.58
CA LYS A 384 -17.82 16.04 10.91
C LYS A 384 -18.00 16.24 12.41
N LYS A 385 -18.73 15.35 13.08
CA LYS A 385 -18.95 15.44 14.52
C LYS A 385 -17.66 15.20 15.35
N LYS A 386 -16.75 14.35 14.86
CA LYS A 386 -15.49 14.03 15.55
C LYS A 386 -14.40 15.07 15.31
N PHE A 387 -14.34 15.63 14.11
CA PHE A 387 -13.32 16.58 13.67
C PHE A 387 -13.89 18.00 13.75
N LYS A 388 -13.77 18.63 14.91
CA LYS A 388 -14.36 19.93 15.19
C LYS A 388 -13.99 21.02 14.19
N PHE A 389 -12.76 21.01 13.71
CA PHE A 389 -12.26 21.97 12.71
C PHE A 389 -12.90 21.84 11.32
N LEU A 390 -13.67 20.78 11.03
CA LEU A 390 -14.42 20.67 9.79
C LEU A 390 -15.70 21.50 9.77
N GLU A 391 -16.18 22.00 10.92
CA GLU A 391 -17.35 22.88 11.02
C GLU A 391 -17.03 24.32 10.59
N GLY A 392 -15.73 24.71 10.58
CA GLY A 392 -15.26 26.02 10.12
C GLY A 392 -14.58 26.00 8.76
N ASP A 393 -14.05 27.16 8.36
CA ASP A 393 -13.27 27.34 7.12
C ASP A 393 -11.75 27.20 7.35
N VAL A 394 -11.36 26.47 8.39
CA VAL A 394 -9.94 26.31 8.78
C VAL A 394 -9.17 25.48 7.75
N VAL A 395 -9.82 24.45 7.20
CA VAL A 395 -9.22 23.57 6.18
C VAL A 395 -9.75 23.99 4.81
N PRO A 396 -8.87 24.36 3.87
CA PRO A 396 -9.28 24.80 2.54
C PRO A 396 -10.02 23.69 1.79
N ARG A 397 -11.09 24.08 1.10
CA ARG A 397 -11.93 23.18 0.28
C ARG A 397 -11.56 23.35 -1.18
N GLN A 398 -11.25 22.23 -1.86
CA GLN A 398 -10.82 22.26 -3.25
C GLN A 398 -11.57 21.23 -4.09
N LEU A 399 -12.08 21.65 -5.25
CA LEU A 399 -12.58 20.74 -6.27
C LEU A 399 -11.37 20.12 -7.00
N VAL A 400 -11.31 18.80 -7.04
CA VAL A 400 -10.22 18.04 -7.64
C VAL A 400 -10.73 17.01 -8.63
N GLY A 401 -9.90 16.66 -9.63
CA GLY A 401 -10.05 15.47 -10.46
C GLY A 401 -9.11 14.36 -10.02
N VAL A 402 -9.11 13.24 -10.76
CA VAL A 402 -8.09 12.18 -10.60
C VAL A 402 -6.88 12.51 -11.46
N THR A 403 -7.05 12.53 -12.79
CA THR A 403 -6.03 12.93 -13.76
C THR A 403 -6.56 14.05 -14.65
N CYS A 404 -5.66 14.84 -15.24
CA CYS A 404 -6.05 15.91 -16.15
C CYS A 404 -6.75 15.39 -17.40
N GLU A 405 -6.32 14.25 -17.90
CA GLU A 405 -6.82 13.61 -19.13
C GLU A 405 -8.28 13.16 -19.03
N THR A 406 -8.75 12.86 -17.82
CA THR A 406 -10.14 12.44 -17.57
C THR A 406 -11.03 13.54 -16.96
N CYS A 407 -10.43 14.69 -16.57
CA CYS A 407 -11.06 15.71 -15.73
C CYS A 407 -11.99 16.65 -16.50
N ALA A 408 -13.25 16.76 -16.06
CA ALA A 408 -14.27 17.62 -16.63
C ALA A 408 -14.26 19.08 -16.11
N VAL A 409 -13.40 19.42 -15.16
CA VAL A 409 -13.30 20.79 -14.64
C VAL A 409 -12.89 21.73 -15.76
N LYS A 410 -13.77 22.66 -16.12
CA LYS A 410 -13.50 23.72 -17.10
C LYS A 410 -12.64 24.81 -16.46
N ASP A 411 -11.86 25.51 -17.28
CA ASP A 411 -11.06 26.68 -16.89
C ASP A 411 -10.11 26.43 -15.69
N CYS A 412 -9.58 25.21 -15.59
CA CYS A 412 -8.63 24.85 -14.54
C CYS A 412 -7.27 25.50 -14.80
N GLN A 413 -6.88 26.46 -13.94
CA GLN A 413 -5.60 27.19 -14.04
C GLN A 413 -4.38 26.29 -13.73
N GLU A 414 -4.59 25.15 -13.06
CA GLU A 414 -3.54 24.21 -12.67
C GLU A 414 -3.49 22.97 -13.57
N ARG A 415 -4.21 23.00 -14.72
CA ARG A 415 -4.27 21.89 -15.66
C ARG A 415 -2.90 21.60 -16.28
N ALA A 416 -2.41 20.37 -16.14
CA ALA A 416 -1.12 19.94 -16.68
C ALA A 416 -1.23 19.29 -18.07
N SER A 417 -2.41 18.76 -18.45
CA SER A 417 -2.64 18.08 -19.73
C SER A 417 -4.07 18.29 -20.20
N GLU A 418 -4.29 18.20 -21.51
CA GLU A 418 -5.62 18.28 -22.13
C GLU A 418 -6.51 17.08 -21.73
N PRO A 419 -7.84 17.25 -21.61
CA PRO A 419 -8.77 16.20 -21.19
C PRO A 419 -9.10 15.23 -22.34
N ILE A 420 -8.08 14.60 -22.90
CA ILE A 420 -8.18 13.79 -24.13
C ILE A 420 -9.14 12.59 -23.98
N HIS A 421 -9.09 11.90 -22.83
CA HIS A 421 -9.97 10.75 -22.59
C HIS A 421 -11.41 11.17 -22.35
N LEU A 422 -11.63 12.30 -21.65
CA LEU A 422 -12.96 12.87 -21.49
C LEU A 422 -13.55 13.28 -22.86
N ASN A 423 -12.76 13.98 -23.68
CA ASN A 423 -13.21 14.43 -25.01
C ASN A 423 -13.57 13.25 -25.91
N GLN A 424 -12.79 12.18 -25.87
CA GLN A 424 -13.08 10.95 -26.61
C GLN A 424 -14.36 10.28 -26.10
N LYS A 425 -14.56 10.19 -24.79
CA LYS A 425 -15.79 9.66 -24.20
C LYS A 425 -17.02 10.45 -24.65
N ILE A 426 -16.99 11.77 -24.53
CA ILE A 426 -18.09 12.66 -24.97
C ILE A 426 -18.37 12.46 -26.46
N ARG A 427 -17.34 12.36 -27.31
CA ARG A 427 -17.50 12.11 -28.73
C ARG A 427 -18.18 10.77 -28.99
N ASN A 428 -17.79 9.71 -28.29
CA ASN A 428 -18.40 8.39 -28.43
C ASN A 428 -19.89 8.41 -28.01
N GLU A 429 -20.22 9.03 -26.86
CA GLU A 429 -21.57 9.16 -26.36
C GLU A 429 -22.48 9.96 -27.37
N ASN A 430 -21.94 11.03 -27.93
CA ASN A 430 -22.64 11.79 -28.95
C ASN A 430 -22.87 10.96 -30.22
N THR A 431 -21.88 10.19 -30.64
CA THR A 431 -22.01 9.30 -31.80
C THR A 431 -23.07 8.22 -31.56
N GLU A 432 -23.07 7.62 -30.37
CA GLU A 432 -24.07 6.62 -29.98
C GLU A 432 -25.50 7.22 -29.98
N ALA A 433 -25.68 8.42 -29.42
CA ALA A 433 -26.94 9.10 -29.41
C ALA A 433 -27.45 9.37 -30.84
N ILE A 434 -26.56 9.71 -31.76
CA ILE A 434 -26.93 9.90 -33.20
C ILE A 434 -27.34 8.55 -33.82
N VAL A 435 -26.58 7.48 -33.57
CA VAL A 435 -26.90 6.12 -34.06
C VAL A 435 -28.27 5.68 -33.57
N GLN A 436 -28.59 5.86 -32.29
CA GLN A 436 -29.92 5.55 -31.72
C GLN A 436 -31.05 6.31 -32.42
N LYS A 437 -30.85 7.59 -32.70
CA LYS A 437 -31.83 8.37 -33.47
C LYS A 437 -32.07 7.82 -34.87
N TYR A 438 -31.01 7.39 -35.56
CA TYR A 438 -31.14 6.76 -36.87
C TYR A 438 -31.84 5.40 -36.79
N MET A 439 -31.48 4.57 -35.80
CA MET A 439 -32.16 3.29 -35.59
C MET A 439 -33.66 3.48 -35.36
N ALA A 440 -34.04 4.40 -34.48
CA ALA A 440 -35.43 4.70 -34.20
C ALA A 440 -36.20 5.31 -35.39
N LYS A 441 -35.49 5.96 -36.33
CA LYS A 441 -36.13 6.55 -37.55
C LYS A 441 -36.43 5.51 -38.63
N PHE A 442 -35.65 4.40 -38.65
CA PHE A 442 -35.76 3.37 -39.68
C PHE A 442 -36.31 2.04 -39.16
N SER A 443 -36.70 1.95 -37.89
CA SER A 443 -37.50 0.88 -37.29
C SER A 443 -38.99 1.16 -37.45
#